data_ec5804c1ef5ed24983ad3d906cd2fdad
#
_entry.id   ec5804c1ef5ed24983ad3d906cd2fdad
#
_cell.length_a   1.000
_cell.length_b   1.000
_cell.length_c   1.000
_cell.angle_alpha   90.00
_cell.angle_beta   90.00
_cell.angle_gamma   90.00
#
_symmetry.space_group_name_H-M   'P 1'
#
loop_
_entity.id
_entity.type
_entity.pdbx_description
1 polymer ?
#
loop_
_entity_poly.entity_id
_entity_poly.type
_entity_poly.pdbx_seq_one_letter_code
_entity_poly.pdbx_strand_id
1 'polypeptide(L)'
;QGVEFIDSILKEFDIHFEIPEKDLKRIPKSGPFITISNHPLGGIDGMILMKTVIEQRPDYKVIANFLLHRLDPLRSYILPVNPFENHKEAQSSIGGMKNAIAHLREGNALGIFPAGEVSTDKDDRRIVDKPWEPSAMKLIQKAKVPVVPIYFHAKNSLFFYRLASMSDVLRTAKLPSEMLSQHRRKIKVRIGHPISVEDQQEHRNLETYTAFLRRKTYMLANVFEKKKLLSKLPKNFKIPRSPKDIASETEKELMAEEVENCRKLDKRLLVSKNYEVFLAKREIIPNILNEIGRLREITFREVGEGTNNSTDLDQFDDYYHHLFLWDNEANKIAGAYRMGMGHEIYAEHGIDGFYLQDLFRFEPELHKMMSQSIEMGRAFIIKEYQQKPMPLFLLWKGIVHCTLRFPEHKYLIGGVSISNKFSNFSKSLMIEFMKSNYYDPYVAQYVHPKKEFKVKLKDADKDLV
;
A
#
# COMPACT_ATOMS: atom_id res chain seq x y z
N GLN A 1 8.25 -25.74 29.91
CA GLN A 1 9.66 -25.47 30.30
C GLN A 1 10.28 -24.33 29.42
N GLY A 2 10.27 -24.42 28.13
CA GLY A 2 10.91 -23.39 27.30
C GLY A 2 10.17 -22.04 27.24
N VAL A 3 8.85 -22.07 27.07
CA VAL A 3 8.02 -20.85 27.05
C VAL A 3 7.99 -20.18 28.41
N GLU A 4 7.85 -20.94 29.49
CA GLU A 4 7.89 -20.43 30.87
C GLU A 4 9.23 -19.75 31.20
N PHE A 5 10.34 -20.28 30.69
CA PHE A 5 11.66 -19.66 30.85
C PHE A 5 11.73 -18.32 30.09
N ILE A 6 11.20 -18.27 28.88
CA ILE A 6 11.11 -17.02 28.09
C ILE A 6 10.26 -16.00 28.84
N ASP A 7 9.10 -16.42 29.38
CA ASP A 7 8.23 -15.54 30.16
C ASP A 7 8.91 -14.99 31.41
N SER A 8 9.69 -15.82 32.12
CA SER A 8 10.45 -15.39 33.27
C SER A 8 11.47 -14.31 32.91
N ILE A 9 12.20 -14.49 31.78
CA ILE A 9 13.16 -13.49 31.28
C ILE A 9 12.42 -12.20 30.89
N LEU A 10 11.37 -12.28 30.07
CA LEU A 10 10.65 -11.09 29.63
C LEU A 10 10.06 -10.32 30.82
N LYS A 11 9.57 -11.02 31.85
CA LYS A 11 9.05 -10.44 33.08
C LYS A 11 10.16 -9.79 33.92
N GLU A 12 11.29 -10.49 34.13
CA GLU A 12 12.42 -9.99 34.92
C GLU A 12 12.99 -8.69 34.33
N PHE A 13 13.06 -8.61 32.99
CA PHE A 13 13.54 -7.40 32.30
C PHE A 13 12.43 -6.40 32.00
N ASP A 14 11.19 -6.60 32.47
CA ASP A 14 10.01 -5.73 32.22
C ASP A 14 9.81 -5.42 30.74
N ILE A 15 9.96 -6.44 29.89
CA ILE A 15 9.81 -6.32 28.44
C ILE A 15 8.37 -6.62 28.05
N HIS A 16 7.71 -5.61 27.49
CA HIS A 16 6.36 -5.72 27.00
C HIS A 16 6.31 -5.71 25.48
N PHE A 17 5.46 -6.57 24.91
CA PHE A 17 5.24 -6.57 23.45
C PHE A 17 3.75 -6.64 23.11
N GLU A 18 3.42 -6.21 21.91
CA GLU A 18 2.05 -6.17 21.40
C GLU A 18 1.98 -6.73 20.00
N ILE A 19 1.12 -7.72 19.81
CA ILE A 19 0.78 -8.30 18.51
C ILE A 19 -0.73 -8.19 18.34
N PRO A 20 -1.25 -7.59 17.25
CA PRO A 20 -2.69 -7.57 17.02
C PRO A 20 -3.27 -8.99 16.90
N GLU A 21 -4.39 -9.24 17.53
CA GLU A 21 -5.04 -10.58 17.53
C GLU A 21 -5.30 -11.10 16.10
N LYS A 22 -5.69 -10.20 15.19
CA LYS A 22 -5.87 -10.54 13.78
C LYS A 22 -4.58 -11.02 13.09
N ASP A 23 -3.41 -10.57 13.56
CA ASP A 23 -2.13 -10.98 13.00
C ASP A 23 -1.73 -12.36 13.53
N LEU A 24 -2.03 -12.67 14.79
CA LEU A 24 -1.82 -14.01 15.38
C LEU A 24 -2.58 -15.11 14.60
N LYS A 25 -3.78 -14.81 14.12
CA LYS A 25 -4.60 -15.73 13.31
C LYS A 25 -3.98 -16.07 11.95
N ARG A 26 -2.92 -15.38 11.53
CA ARG A 26 -2.19 -15.65 10.27
C ARG A 26 -1.11 -16.72 10.40
N ILE A 27 -0.77 -17.12 11.62
CA ILE A 27 0.17 -18.23 11.85
C ILE A 27 -0.52 -19.54 11.45
N PRO A 28 0.05 -20.31 10.50
CA PRO A 28 -0.53 -21.58 10.07
C PRO A 28 -0.60 -22.60 11.24
N LYS A 29 -1.77 -23.16 11.47
CA LYS A 29 -2.00 -24.10 12.58
C LYS A 29 -1.47 -25.51 12.31
N SER A 30 -1.22 -25.85 11.05
CA SER A 30 -0.73 -27.15 10.62
C SER A 30 0.13 -27.03 9.35
N GLY A 31 0.89 -28.06 9.04
CA GLY A 31 1.79 -28.11 7.90
C GLY A 31 3.09 -27.31 8.11
N PRO A 32 4.08 -27.50 7.25
CA PRO A 32 5.36 -26.82 7.37
C PRO A 32 5.25 -25.36 6.89
N PHE A 33 5.93 -24.46 7.56
CA PHE A 33 6.12 -23.09 7.12
C PHE A 33 7.41 -22.48 7.70
N ILE A 34 7.87 -21.39 7.12
CA ILE A 34 9.01 -20.63 7.61
C ILE A 34 8.55 -19.23 8.03
N THR A 35 8.92 -18.78 9.24
CA THR A 35 8.84 -17.36 9.58
C THR A 35 10.14 -16.67 9.20
N ILE A 36 10.04 -15.49 8.61
CA ILE A 36 11.18 -14.61 8.36
C ILE A 36 10.94 -13.26 9.05
N SER A 37 11.98 -12.69 9.64
CA SER A 37 11.84 -11.40 10.33
C SER A 37 13.10 -10.55 10.28
N ASN A 38 12.90 -9.22 10.43
CA ASN A 38 13.97 -8.31 10.77
C ASN A 38 14.47 -8.59 12.21
N HIS A 39 15.67 -8.11 12.54
CA HIS A 39 16.34 -8.47 13.80
C HIS A 39 16.87 -7.25 14.58
N PRO A 40 15.99 -6.30 14.99
CA PRO A 40 16.44 -5.04 15.59
C PRO A 40 17.02 -5.16 17.00
N LEU A 41 16.57 -6.13 17.83
CA LEU A 41 16.92 -6.24 19.26
C LEU A 41 17.78 -7.46 19.61
N GLY A 42 18.06 -8.33 18.66
CA GLY A 42 18.84 -9.55 18.90
C GLY A 42 18.04 -10.61 19.68
N GLY A 43 18.59 -11.07 20.81
CA GLY A 43 18.00 -12.17 21.59
C GLY A 43 16.53 -11.95 21.97
N ILE A 44 16.12 -10.70 22.20
CA ILE A 44 14.73 -10.34 22.55
C ILE A 44 13.77 -10.69 21.41
N ASP A 45 14.11 -10.38 20.16
CA ASP A 45 13.28 -10.71 19.00
C ASP A 45 13.07 -12.22 18.89
N GLY A 46 14.17 -12.98 19.08
CA GLY A 46 14.13 -14.43 19.08
C GLY A 46 13.23 -15.00 20.17
N MET A 47 13.31 -14.47 21.38
CA MET A 47 12.44 -14.90 22.51
C MET A 47 10.97 -14.57 22.26
N ILE A 48 10.66 -13.35 21.81
CA ILE A 48 9.27 -12.97 21.49
C ILE A 48 8.74 -13.84 20.34
N LEU A 49 9.55 -14.08 19.31
CA LEU A 49 9.17 -14.93 18.19
C LEU A 49 8.88 -16.37 18.63
N MET A 50 9.80 -16.97 19.41
CA MET A 50 9.63 -18.33 19.96
C MET A 50 8.36 -18.41 20.79
N LYS A 51 8.17 -17.53 21.79
CA LYS A 51 6.97 -17.51 22.62
C LYS A 51 5.70 -17.46 21.78
N THR A 52 5.63 -16.50 20.85
CA THR A 52 4.44 -16.25 20.04
C THR A 52 4.07 -17.44 19.16
N VAL A 53 5.05 -18.09 18.54
CA VAL A 53 4.76 -19.18 17.60
C VAL A 53 4.62 -20.51 18.30
N ILE A 54 5.44 -20.82 19.31
CA ILE A 54 5.38 -22.10 20.04
C ILE A 54 4.02 -22.29 20.74
N GLU A 55 3.41 -21.23 21.24
CA GLU A 55 2.05 -21.28 21.84
C GLU A 55 0.98 -21.83 20.88
N GLN A 56 1.19 -21.69 19.56
CA GLN A 56 0.28 -22.20 18.52
C GLN A 56 0.84 -23.42 17.80
N ARG A 57 2.18 -23.55 17.73
CA ARG A 57 2.93 -24.57 17.02
C ARG A 57 4.10 -25.07 17.90
N PRO A 58 3.85 -26.05 18.76
CA PRO A 58 4.87 -26.60 19.68
C PRO A 58 6.08 -27.22 18.98
N ASP A 59 5.93 -27.59 17.71
CA ASP A 59 6.97 -28.10 16.83
C ASP A 59 7.92 -27.02 16.28
N TYR A 60 7.65 -25.73 16.56
CA TYR A 60 8.42 -24.63 16.03
C TYR A 60 9.86 -24.59 16.58
N LYS A 61 10.82 -24.44 15.66
CA LYS A 61 12.23 -24.21 16.01
C LYS A 61 12.79 -22.99 15.29
N VAL A 62 13.80 -22.35 15.86
CA VAL A 62 14.47 -21.19 15.30
C VAL A 62 15.93 -21.52 14.98
N ILE A 63 16.38 -21.10 13.79
CA ILE A 63 17.82 -21.12 13.48
C ILE A 63 18.48 -20.00 14.28
N ALA A 64 19.42 -20.34 15.14
CA ALA A 64 20.12 -19.38 15.97
C ALA A 64 21.59 -19.79 16.22
N ASN A 65 22.37 -18.85 16.77
CA ASN A 65 23.76 -19.06 17.14
C ASN A 65 23.87 -20.23 18.13
N PHE A 66 24.86 -21.11 17.93
CA PHE A 66 25.11 -22.28 18.77
C PHE A 66 25.29 -21.94 20.27
N LEU A 67 25.68 -20.71 20.62
CA LEU A 67 25.77 -20.27 22.02
C LEU A 67 24.41 -20.30 22.72
N LEU A 68 23.32 -19.97 22.01
CA LEU A 68 21.97 -20.03 22.55
C LEU A 68 21.49 -21.48 22.75
N HIS A 69 22.00 -22.42 21.99
CA HIS A 69 21.73 -23.85 22.17
C HIS A 69 22.32 -24.43 23.48
N ARG A 70 23.25 -23.71 24.11
CA ARG A 70 23.79 -24.08 25.44
C ARG A 70 22.86 -23.74 26.59
N LEU A 71 21.82 -22.95 26.35
CA LEU A 71 20.77 -22.67 27.33
C LEU A 71 19.79 -23.84 27.35
N ASP A 72 19.91 -24.72 28.36
CA ASP A 72 19.12 -25.95 28.46
C ASP A 72 17.61 -25.77 28.26
N PRO A 73 16.94 -24.72 28.82
CA PRO A 73 15.53 -24.53 28.62
C PRO A 73 15.11 -24.21 27.16
N LEU A 74 16.03 -23.71 26.33
CA LEU A 74 15.79 -23.33 24.92
C LEU A 74 16.33 -24.35 23.92
N ARG A 75 17.13 -25.30 24.35
CA ARG A 75 17.85 -26.25 23.49
C ARG A 75 16.95 -26.98 22.49
N SER A 76 15.77 -27.42 22.92
CA SER A 76 14.83 -28.15 22.07
C SER A 76 14.19 -27.30 20.96
N TYR A 77 14.23 -25.98 21.10
CA TYR A 77 13.61 -25.03 20.18
C TYR A 77 14.62 -24.33 19.25
N ILE A 78 15.91 -24.69 19.37
CA ILE A 78 16.99 -24.08 18.59
C ILE A 78 17.64 -25.09 17.67
N LEU A 79 17.74 -24.74 16.38
CA LEU A 79 18.62 -25.38 15.42
C LEU A 79 19.91 -24.55 15.35
N PRO A 80 21.03 -25.07 15.90
CA PRO A 80 22.25 -24.28 16.03
C PRO A 80 22.96 -24.11 14.68
N VAL A 81 23.45 -22.88 14.45
CA VAL A 81 24.38 -22.56 13.37
C VAL A 81 25.58 -21.83 13.97
N ASN A 82 26.75 -21.95 13.33
CA ASN A 82 27.94 -21.24 13.77
C ASN A 82 28.17 -20.00 12.88
N PRO A 83 27.97 -18.78 13.35
CA PRO A 83 28.17 -17.56 12.57
C PRO A 83 29.65 -17.14 12.43
N PHE A 84 30.54 -17.79 13.14
CA PHE A 84 31.99 -17.43 13.19
C PHE A 84 32.88 -18.29 12.28
N GLU A 85 32.27 -19.12 11.41
CA GLU A 85 33.05 -19.97 10.51
C GLU A 85 33.68 -19.17 9.37
N ASN A 86 35.01 -19.04 9.46
CA ASN A 86 35.87 -18.77 8.31
C ASN A 86 35.77 -19.97 7.35
N HIS A 87 35.88 -19.72 6.03
CA HIS A 87 35.67 -20.66 4.90
C HIS A 87 36.23 -22.09 5.01
N LYS A 88 36.95 -22.45 6.06
CA LYS A 88 37.58 -23.77 6.29
C LYS A 88 36.70 -24.78 7.06
N GLU A 89 35.63 -24.33 7.74
CA GLU A 89 34.75 -25.21 8.54
C GLU A 89 33.30 -25.24 8.02
N ALA A 90 33.12 -25.11 6.71
CA ALA A 90 31.81 -25.11 6.03
C ALA A 90 30.95 -26.37 6.27
N GLN A 91 31.50 -27.43 6.90
CA GLN A 91 30.79 -28.67 7.19
C GLN A 91 29.73 -28.53 8.28
N SER A 92 29.89 -27.64 9.27
CA SER A 92 28.93 -27.46 10.36
C SER A 92 27.69 -26.66 9.89
N SER A 93 27.87 -25.66 9.05
CA SER A 93 26.77 -24.88 8.44
C SER A 93 25.93 -25.72 7.47
N ILE A 94 26.55 -26.65 6.76
CA ILE A 94 25.85 -27.61 5.88
C ILE A 94 24.99 -28.57 6.72
N GLY A 95 25.50 -29.01 7.88
CA GLY A 95 24.75 -29.85 8.83
C GLY A 95 23.50 -29.14 9.36
N GLY A 96 23.65 -27.90 9.79
CA GLY A 96 22.52 -27.08 10.27
C GLY A 96 21.43 -26.87 9.20
N MET A 97 21.81 -26.61 7.95
CA MET A 97 20.86 -26.50 6.83
C MET A 97 20.14 -27.82 6.51
N LYS A 98 20.85 -28.95 6.56
CA LYS A 98 20.23 -30.28 6.37
C LYS A 98 19.20 -30.56 7.45
N ASN A 99 19.52 -30.29 8.71
CA ASN A 99 18.60 -30.47 9.84
C ASN A 99 17.37 -29.57 9.72
N ALA A 100 17.53 -28.34 9.28
CA ALA A 100 16.43 -27.41 9.04
C ALA A 100 15.47 -27.91 7.93
N ILE A 101 16.01 -28.42 6.82
CA ILE A 101 15.20 -29.00 5.74
C ILE A 101 14.52 -30.29 6.20
N ALA A 102 15.21 -31.15 6.98
CA ALA A 102 14.61 -32.35 7.53
C ALA A 102 13.42 -32.02 8.44
N HIS A 103 13.58 -31.06 9.36
CA HIS A 103 12.55 -30.56 10.25
C HIS A 103 11.31 -30.06 9.50
N LEU A 104 11.50 -29.30 8.41
CA LEU A 104 10.40 -28.84 7.56
C LEU A 104 9.71 -29.99 6.80
N ARG A 105 10.48 -31.00 6.34
CA ARG A 105 9.92 -32.20 5.66
C ARG A 105 9.06 -33.07 6.57
N GLU A 106 9.33 -33.04 7.86
CA GLU A 106 8.51 -33.69 8.88
C GLU A 106 7.19 -32.95 9.15
N GLY A 107 6.93 -31.84 8.46
CA GLY A 107 5.72 -31.04 8.61
C GLY A 107 5.80 -29.95 9.66
N ASN A 108 6.99 -29.71 10.23
CA ASN A 108 7.23 -28.80 11.34
C ASN A 108 7.49 -27.35 10.87
N ALA A 109 7.42 -26.42 11.80
CA ALA A 109 7.58 -25.00 11.55
C ALA A 109 8.99 -24.50 11.93
N LEU A 110 9.53 -23.53 11.16
CA LEU A 110 10.90 -23.03 11.31
C LEU A 110 10.95 -21.50 11.31
N GLY A 111 11.78 -20.92 12.19
CA GLY A 111 12.07 -19.49 12.25
C GLY A 111 13.45 -19.15 11.74
N ILE A 112 13.54 -18.09 10.95
CA ILE A 112 14.83 -17.60 10.40
C ILE A 112 14.89 -16.08 10.52
N PHE A 113 16.03 -15.58 10.99
CA PHE A 113 16.44 -14.17 10.87
C PHE A 113 17.42 -14.06 9.71
N PRO A 114 16.97 -13.72 8.49
CA PRO A 114 17.79 -13.91 7.29
C PRO A 114 19.05 -13.03 7.24
N ALA A 115 19.08 -11.94 8.00
CA ALA A 115 20.26 -11.08 8.10
C ALA A 115 21.42 -11.72 8.89
N GLY A 116 21.13 -12.75 9.70
CA GLY A 116 22.12 -13.43 10.55
C GLY A 116 22.67 -12.59 11.70
N GLU A 117 22.43 -11.30 11.69
CA GLU A 117 22.93 -10.30 12.64
C GLU A 117 21.86 -9.28 13.03
N VAL A 118 22.12 -8.59 14.16
CA VAL A 118 21.24 -7.49 14.61
C VAL A 118 21.29 -6.31 13.64
N SER A 119 20.13 -5.69 13.41
CA SER A 119 19.97 -4.53 12.53
C SER A 119 20.90 -3.38 12.93
N THR A 120 21.38 -2.64 11.94
CA THR A 120 22.32 -1.52 12.12
C THR A 120 21.69 -0.18 11.75
N ASP A 121 22.28 0.93 12.22
CA ASP A 121 21.90 2.27 11.81
C ASP A 121 22.59 2.59 10.47
N LYS A 122 21.83 3.02 9.46
CA LYS A 122 22.35 3.61 8.23
C LYS A 122 22.31 5.14 8.35
N ASP A 123 23.10 5.83 7.53
CA ASP A 123 23.42 7.28 7.53
C ASP A 123 22.25 8.26 7.78
N ASP A 124 21.04 7.79 7.87
CA ASP A 124 19.84 8.60 8.02
C ASP A 124 18.98 8.26 9.25
N ARG A 125 19.55 7.59 10.24
CA ARG A 125 18.89 7.15 11.48
C ARG A 125 17.76 6.13 11.27
N ARG A 126 17.76 5.38 10.16
CA ARG A 126 16.92 4.22 9.96
C ARG A 126 17.64 2.95 10.39
N ILE A 127 16.96 2.17 11.20
CA ILE A 127 17.44 0.88 11.64
C ILE A 127 16.94 -0.15 10.64
N VAL A 128 17.88 -0.76 9.93
CA VAL A 128 17.61 -1.81 8.94
C VAL A 128 18.60 -2.95 9.11
N ASP A 129 18.17 -4.14 8.72
CA ASP A 129 19.05 -5.28 8.64
C ASP A 129 20.17 -5.04 7.61
N LYS A 130 21.33 -5.62 7.87
CA LYS A 130 22.31 -5.85 6.81
C LYS A 130 21.70 -6.63 5.65
N PRO A 131 22.32 -6.70 4.47
CA PRO A 131 21.88 -7.57 3.41
C PRO A 131 21.58 -8.97 3.92
N TRP A 132 20.48 -9.57 3.49
CA TRP A 132 20.09 -10.90 3.92
C TRP A 132 21.06 -11.94 3.35
N GLU A 133 21.45 -12.90 4.17
CA GLU A 133 22.47 -13.89 3.84
C GLU A 133 22.03 -14.83 2.70
N PRO A 134 22.83 -14.98 1.63
CA PRO A 134 22.48 -15.86 0.51
C PRO A 134 22.25 -17.30 0.92
N SER A 135 22.93 -17.79 1.96
CA SER A 135 22.77 -19.14 2.50
C SER A 135 21.39 -19.35 3.11
N ALA A 136 20.90 -18.39 3.91
CA ALA A 136 19.56 -18.40 4.48
C ALA A 136 18.49 -18.34 3.38
N MET A 137 18.68 -17.46 2.39
CA MET A 137 17.73 -17.30 1.29
C MET A 137 17.67 -18.54 0.40
N LYS A 138 18.79 -19.20 0.12
CA LYS A 138 18.83 -20.49 -0.60
C LYS A 138 18.11 -21.60 0.17
N LEU A 139 18.23 -21.65 1.50
CA LEU A 139 17.48 -22.59 2.33
C LEU A 139 15.99 -22.38 2.20
N ILE A 140 15.51 -21.12 2.35
CA ILE A 140 14.08 -20.78 2.24
C ILE A 140 13.54 -21.13 0.86
N GLN A 141 14.24 -20.77 -0.21
CA GLN A 141 13.83 -21.06 -1.59
C GLN A 141 13.77 -22.57 -1.88
N LYS A 142 14.71 -23.36 -1.34
CA LYS A 142 14.76 -24.82 -1.52
C LYS A 142 13.71 -25.56 -0.68
N ALA A 143 13.28 -25.00 0.43
CA ALA A 143 12.31 -25.61 1.32
C ALA A 143 10.93 -25.78 0.66
N LYS A 144 10.55 -24.88 -0.26
CA LYS A 144 9.26 -24.90 -0.98
C LYS A 144 8.06 -25.02 -0.02
N VAL A 145 8.04 -24.21 1.02
CA VAL A 145 6.96 -24.12 2.00
C VAL A 145 6.46 -22.67 2.11
N PRO A 146 5.24 -22.43 2.62
CA PRO A 146 4.76 -21.07 2.85
C PRO A 146 5.70 -20.28 3.76
N VAL A 147 5.84 -18.96 3.47
CA VAL A 147 6.68 -18.05 4.25
C VAL A 147 5.82 -17.00 4.93
N VAL A 148 5.97 -16.85 6.24
CA VAL A 148 5.24 -15.86 7.05
C VAL A 148 6.19 -14.72 7.42
N PRO A 149 6.03 -13.52 6.84
CA PRO A 149 6.86 -12.37 7.19
C PRO A 149 6.44 -11.77 8.53
N ILE A 150 7.41 -11.45 9.38
CA ILE A 150 7.19 -10.83 10.69
C ILE A 150 8.08 -9.59 10.81
N TYR A 151 7.54 -8.52 11.37
CA TYR A 151 8.27 -7.27 11.53
C TYR A 151 8.24 -6.79 12.99
N PHE A 152 9.42 -6.59 13.57
CA PHE A 152 9.62 -6.00 14.89
C PHE A 152 9.84 -4.50 14.76
N HIS A 153 8.91 -3.71 15.29
CA HIS A 153 9.04 -2.26 15.34
C HIS A 153 9.70 -1.85 16.66
N ALA A 154 11.00 -1.96 16.70
CA ALA A 154 11.84 -1.68 17.86
C ALA A 154 13.21 -1.16 17.44
N LYS A 155 13.96 -0.61 18.40
CA LYS A 155 15.33 -0.15 18.19
C LYS A 155 16.13 -0.20 19.49
N ASN A 156 17.41 -0.47 19.38
CA ASN A 156 18.38 -0.36 20.48
C ASN A 156 18.69 1.11 20.82
N SER A 157 19.55 1.36 21.80
CA SER A 157 19.97 2.69 22.15
C SER A 157 20.85 3.35 21.06
N LEU A 158 20.90 4.67 21.04
CA LEU A 158 21.81 5.39 20.14
C LEU A 158 23.29 5.04 20.41
N PHE A 159 23.61 4.73 21.65
CA PHE A 159 24.96 4.32 22.05
C PHE A 159 25.34 2.97 21.46
N PHE A 160 24.40 2.01 21.42
CA PHE A 160 24.60 0.74 20.75
C PHE A 160 25.00 0.92 19.28
N TYR A 161 24.27 1.76 18.54
CA TYR A 161 24.56 1.99 17.11
C TYR A 161 25.91 2.71 16.89
N ARG A 162 26.31 3.59 17.79
CA ARG A 162 27.63 4.23 17.73
C ARG A 162 28.74 3.21 17.94
N LEU A 163 28.61 2.30 18.91
CA LEU A 163 29.58 1.20 19.09
C LEU A 163 29.59 0.24 17.91
N ALA A 164 28.43 -0.05 17.33
CA ALA A 164 28.28 -0.89 16.15
C ALA A 164 29.00 -0.32 14.92
N SER A 165 29.12 1.00 14.80
CA SER A 165 29.91 1.63 13.73
C SER A 165 31.42 1.54 13.91
N MET A 166 31.89 1.24 15.12
CA MET A 166 33.33 1.14 15.44
C MET A 166 33.83 -0.32 15.36
N SER A 167 33.07 -1.29 15.84
CA SER A 167 33.47 -2.69 15.85
C SER A 167 32.30 -3.64 16.08
N ASP A 168 32.21 -4.73 15.28
CA ASP A 168 31.23 -5.81 15.45
C ASP A 168 31.40 -6.55 16.79
N VAL A 169 32.63 -6.65 17.30
CA VAL A 169 32.93 -7.27 18.61
C VAL A 169 32.35 -6.44 19.76
N LEU A 170 32.56 -5.12 19.73
CA LEU A 170 31.98 -4.20 20.73
C LEU A 170 30.44 -4.17 20.67
N ARG A 171 29.86 -4.27 19.48
CA ARG A 171 28.44 -4.40 19.30
C ARG A 171 27.91 -5.66 19.97
N THR A 172 28.52 -6.81 19.70
CA THR A 172 28.10 -8.10 20.25
C THR A 172 28.23 -8.13 21.79
N ALA A 173 29.29 -7.58 22.32
CA ALA A 173 29.53 -7.47 23.78
C ALA A 173 28.49 -6.56 24.48
N LYS A 174 27.89 -5.59 23.75
CA LYS A 174 26.90 -4.65 24.28
C LYS A 174 25.48 -5.22 24.29
N LEU A 175 25.17 -6.24 23.48
CA LEU A 175 23.82 -6.79 23.34
C LEU A 175 23.16 -7.16 24.68
N PRO A 176 23.80 -7.83 25.64
CA PRO A 176 23.19 -8.16 26.93
C PRO A 176 22.75 -6.92 27.71
N SER A 177 23.50 -5.83 27.68
CA SER A 177 23.16 -4.59 28.38
C SER A 177 22.04 -3.80 27.66
N GLU A 178 21.83 -4.02 26.37
CA GLU A 178 20.69 -3.42 25.63
C GLU A 178 19.35 -4.02 26.04
N MET A 179 19.32 -5.26 26.57
CA MET A 179 18.10 -5.82 27.16
C MET A 179 17.57 -4.94 28.28
N LEU A 180 18.46 -4.40 29.13
CA LEU A 180 18.08 -3.44 30.19
C LEU A 180 17.55 -2.12 29.63
N SER A 181 18.02 -1.71 28.46
CA SER A 181 17.55 -0.47 27.81
C SER A 181 16.13 -0.54 27.28
N GLN A 182 15.58 -1.74 27.12
CA GLN A 182 14.20 -1.96 26.66
C GLN A 182 13.18 -1.95 27.83
N HIS A 183 13.64 -1.83 29.06
CA HIS A 183 12.79 -1.69 30.25
C HIS A 183 11.69 -0.63 30.01
N ARG A 184 10.42 -0.98 30.30
CA ARG A 184 9.22 -0.15 30.08
C ARG A 184 8.93 0.27 28.64
N ARG A 185 9.65 -0.23 27.64
CA ARG A 185 9.31 0.02 26.23
C ARG A 185 8.38 -1.05 25.69
N LYS A 186 7.34 -0.62 25.00
CA LYS A 186 6.39 -1.53 24.35
C LYS A 186 6.86 -1.86 22.94
N ILE A 187 7.33 -3.09 22.72
CA ILE A 187 7.75 -3.60 21.43
C ILE A 187 6.50 -3.95 20.61
N LYS A 188 6.37 -3.38 19.42
CA LYS A 188 5.23 -3.67 18.55
C LYS A 188 5.66 -4.64 17.46
N VAL A 189 4.88 -5.70 17.28
CA VAL A 189 5.17 -6.74 16.28
C VAL A 189 4.01 -6.84 15.31
N ARG A 190 4.32 -7.07 14.04
CA ARG A 190 3.34 -7.35 13.00
C ARG A 190 3.66 -8.67 12.33
N ILE A 191 2.60 -9.45 12.07
CA ILE A 191 2.68 -10.71 11.33
C ILE A 191 1.93 -10.51 10.01
N GLY A 192 2.58 -10.77 8.88
CA GLY A 192 2.00 -10.68 7.55
C GLY A 192 1.18 -11.92 7.19
N HIS A 193 0.50 -11.87 6.06
CA HIS A 193 -0.15 -13.06 5.50
C HIS A 193 0.91 -14.06 5.04
N PRO A 194 0.67 -15.37 5.17
CA PRO A 194 1.52 -16.39 4.58
C PRO A 194 1.66 -16.16 3.06
N ILE A 195 2.89 -16.16 2.58
CA ILE A 195 3.24 -16.06 1.17
C ILE A 195 3.23 -17.49 0.64
N SER A 196 2.38 -17.77 -0.34
CA SER A 196 2.24 -19.11 -0.92
C SER A 196 3.50 -19.55 -1.65
N VAL A 197 3.63 -20.86 -1.93
CA VAL A 197 4.74 -21.38 -2.71
C VAL A 197 4.65 -20.90 -4.16
N GLU A 198 3.43 -20.73 -4.67
CA GLU A 198 3.16 -20.22 -6.02
C GLU A 198 3.68 -18.79 -6.17
N ASP A 199 3.33 -17.89 -5.26
CA ASP A 199 3.81 -16.50 -5.27
C ASP A 199 5.35 -16.42 -5.19
N GLN A 200 5.97 -17.32 -4.42
CA GLN A 200 7.42 -17.39 -4.29
C GLN A 200 8.09 -17.86 -5.60
N GLN A 201 7.46 -18.73 -6.37
CA GLN A 201 8.02 -19.30 -7.62
C GLN A 201 8.07 -18.31 -8.77
N GLU A 202 7.34 -17.20 -8.70
CA GLU A 202 7.44 -16.09 -9.66
C GLU A 202 8.83 -15.46 -9.65
N HIS A 203 9.55 -15.57 -8.53
CA HIS A 203 10.88 -15.00 -8.32
C HIS A 203 11.96 -16.10 -8.39
N ARG A 204 12.40 -16.45 -9.62
CA ARG A 204 13.35 -17.58 -9.85
C ARG A 204 14.78 -17.25 -9.45
N ASN A 205 15.21 -16.00 -9.66
CA ASN A 205 16.55 -15.53 -9.29
C ASN A 205 16.62 -15.28 -7.79
N LEU A 206 17.72 -15.70 -7.15
CA LEU A 206 17.92 -15.52 -5.69
C LEU A 206 17.89 -14.06 -5.26
N GLU A 207 18.39 -13.15 -6.05
CA GLU A 207 18.39 -11.72 -5.78
C GLU A 207 16.96 -11.15 -5.77
N THR A 208 16.19 -11.40 -6.84
CA THR A 208 14.78 -10.97 -6.92
C THR A 208 13.92 -11.64 -5.85
N TYR A 209 14.18 -12.91 -5.53
CA TYR A 209 13.54 -13.65 -4.45
C TYR A 209 13.83 -13.02 -3.07
N THR A 210 15.08 -12.68 -2.82
CA THR A 210 15.50 -11.99 -1.58
C THR A 210 14.85 -10.63 -1.46
N ALA A 211 14.88 -9.82 -2.52
CA ALA A 211 14.24 -8.52 -2.56
C ALA A 211 12.73 -8.63 -2.31
N PHE A 212 12.05 -9.60 -2.92
CA PHE A 212 10.64 -9.86 -2.73
C PHE A 212 10.28 -10.17 -1.27
N LEU A 213 10.95 -11.15 -0.64
CA LEU A 213 10.66 -11.52 0.75
C LEU A 213 11.03 -10.42 1.75
N ARG A 214 12.15 -9.74 1.52
CA ARG A 214 12.55 -8.58 2.33
C ARG A 214 11.52 -7.46 2.22
N ARG A 215 11.05 -7.14 1.03
CA ARG A 215 9.98 -6.19 0.77
C ARG A 215 8.72 -6.54 1.57
N LYS A 216 8.22 -7.78 1.45
CA LYS A 216 7.03 -8.24 2.18
C LYS A 216 7.18 -8.08 3.70
N THR A 217 8.37 -8.30 4.24
CA THR A 217 8.67 -8.13 5.67
C THR A 217 8.64 -6.65 6.07
N TYR A 218 9.35 -5.79 5.35
CA TYR A 218 9.47 -4.37 5.70
C TYR A 218 8.20 -3.56 5.42
N MET A 219 7.36 -3.97 4.48
CA MET A 219 6.04 -3.35 4.26
C MET A 219 5.13 -3.39 5.50
N LEU A 220 5.33 -4.34 6.42
CA LEU A 220 4.60 -4.40 7.68
C LEU A 220 4.92 -3.20 8.60
N ALA A 221 6.02 -2.50 8.38
CA ALA A 221 6.39 -1.28 9.11
C ALA A 221 5.44 -0.10 8.85
N ASN A 222 4.79 -0.07 7.69
CA ASN A 222 3.96 1.07 7.23
C ASN A 222 2.86 1.46 8.23
N VAL A 223 2.35 0.50 9.00
CA VAL A 223 1.33 0.74 10.03
C VAL A 223 1.84 1.63 11.15
N PHE A 224 3.15 1.65 11.39
CA PHE A 224 3.79 2.41 12.46
C PHE A 224 4.25 3.81 12.03
N GLU A 225 4.12 4.16 10.76
CA GLU A 225 4.38 5.52 10.32
C GLU A 225 3.45 6.49 11.03
N LYS A 226 4.04 7.37 11.83
CA LYS A 226 3.28 8.48 12.40
C LYS A 226 2.81 9.37 11.27
N LYS A 227 1.50 9.47 11.04
CA LYS A 227 0.93 10.59 10.28
C LYS A 227 1.44 11.85 10.98
N LYS A 228 2.32 12.60 10.33
CA LYS A 228 2.70 13.93 10.84
C LYS A 228 1.48 14.82 10.74
N LEU A 229 0.64 14.82 11.77
CA LEU A 229 -0.55 15.69 11.87
C LEU A 229 -0.17 17.19 11.85
N LEU A 230 1.09 17.52 12.14
CA LEU A 230 1.59 18.89 12.24
C LEU A 230 3.01 18.96 11.62
N SER A 231 3.11 18.86 10.31
CA SER A 231 4.27 19.43 9.63
C SER A 231 4.00 20.89 9.37
N LYS A 232 4.61 21.78 10.19
CA LYS A 232 4.65 23.26 10.05
C LYS A 232 3.43 23.80 9.31
N LEU A 233 2.49 24.39 10.06
CA LEU A 233 1.39 25.17 9.51
C LEU A 233 1.97 26.08 8.41
N PRO A 234 1.50 26.00 7.16
CA PRO A 234 1.92 26.95 6.15
C PRO A 234 1.58 28.36 6.67
N LYS A 235 2.45 29.35 6.40
CA LYS A 235 2.27 30.74 6.85
C LYS A 235 0.92 31.37 6.43
N ASN A 236 0.18 30.70 5.53
CA ASN A 236 -1.20 31.01 5.12
C ASN A 236 -2.13 29.86 5.48
N PHE A 237 -2.25 29.52 6.76
CA PHE A 237 -3.25 28.56 7.23
C PHE A 237 -4.64 29.20 7.08
N LYS A 238 -5.30 28.93 5.97
CA LYS A 238 -6.74 29.16 5.88
C LYS A 238 -7.41 28.11 6.78
N ILE A 239 -8.08 28.56 7.83
CA ILE A 239 -8.93 27.71 8.68
C ILE A 239 -9.86 26.93 7.74
N PRO A 240 -9.91 25.59 7.82
CA PRO A 240 -10.86 24.83 7.03
C PRO A 240 -12.26 25.41 7.26
N ARG A 241 -12.91 25.84 6.19
CA ARG A 241 -14.31 26.28 6.31
C ARG A 241 -15.12 25.11 6.83
N SER A 242 -15.99 25.33 7.81
CA SER A 242 -16.97 24.32 8.21
C SER A 242 -17.77 23.89 6.98
N PRO A 243 -18.01 22.59 6.80
CA PRO A 243 -18.78 22.11 5.68
C PRO A 243 -20.16 22.78 5.67
N LYS A 244 -20.58 23.31 4.54
CA LYS A 244 -21.96 23.76 4.34
C LYS A 244 -22.89 22.56 4.36
N ASP A 245 -24.16 22.78 4.70
CA ASP A 245 -25.18 21.75 4.54
C ASP A 245 -25.27 21.32 3.07
N ILE A 246 -25.51 20.05 2.85
CA ILE A 246 -25.72 19.51 1.51
C ILE A 246 -27.03 20.06 0.95
N ALA A 247 -27.06 20.40 -0.32
CA ALA A 247 -28.28 20.82 -1.02
C ALA A 247 -29.40 19.77 -0.90
N SER A 248 -30.64 20.20 -0.96
CA SER A 248 -31.79 19.28 -1.02
C SER A 248 -31.74 18.39 -2.25
N GLU A 249 -32.35 17.23 -2.15
CA GLU A 249 -32.50 16.28 -3.28
C GLU A 249 -33.34 16.93 -4.38
N THR A 250 -32.93 16.73 -5.61
CA THR A 250 -33.70 17.20 -6.79
C THR A 250 -34.97 16.34 -6.97
N GLU A 251 -36.08 16.97 -7.33
CA GLU A 251 -37.34 16.28 -7.57
C GLU A 251 -37.17 15.21 -8.65
N LYS A 252 -37.67 14.00 -8.37
CA LYS A 252 -37.50 12.84 -9.26
C LYS A 252 -38.23 13.02 -10.60
N GLU A 253 -39.36 13.69 -10.56
CA GLU A 253 -40.19 14.00 -11.70
C GLU A 253 -39.43 14.86 -12.72
N LEU A 254 -38.74 15.92 -12.26
CA LEU A 254 -37.94 16.79 -13.12
C LEU A 254 -36.77 16.02 -13.77
N MET A 255 -36.12 15.15 -13.00
CA MET A 255 -35.04 14.32 -13.53
C MET A 255 -35.57 13.30 -14.55
N ALA A 256 -36.74 12.69 -14.31
CA ALA A 256 -37.34 11.74 -15.23
C ALA A 256 -37.76 12.41 -16.56
N GLU A 257 -38.26 13.66 -16.52
CA GLU A 257 -38.55 14.46 -17.72
C GLU A 257 -37.28 14.73 -18.54
N GLU A 258 -36.16 15.08 -17.88
CA GLU A 258 -34.89 15.29 -18.55
C GLU A 258 -34.34 14.00 -19.15
N VAL A 259 -34.49 12.84 -18.47
CA VAL A 259 -34.13 11.53 -19.01
C VAL A 259 -34.94 11.22 -20.27
N GLU A 260 -36.27 11.50 -20.26
CA GLU A 260 -37.10 11.29 -21.43
C GLU A 260 -36.69 12.22 -22.58
N ASN A 261 -36.35 13.47 -22.29
CA ASN A 261 -35.76 14.39 -23.26
C ASN A 261 -34.44 13.88 -23.83
N CYS A 262 -33.56 13.34 -23.01
CA CYS A 262 -32.30 12.70 -23.45
C CYS A 262 -32.57 11.52 -24.41
N ARG A 263 -33.62 10.71 -24.19
CA ARG A 263 -34.00 9.64 -25.10
C ARG A 263 -34.41 10.19 -26.46
N LYS A 264 -35.26 11.22 -26.48
CA LYS A 264 -35.74 11.90 -27.72
C LYS A 264 -34.58 12.55 -28.50
N LEU A 265 -33.59 13.12 -27.80
CA LEU A 265 -32.43 13.79 -28.43
C LEU A 265 -31.28 12.85 -28.74
N ASP A 266 -31.46 11.54 -28.69
CA ASP A 266 -30.44 10.52 -28.97
C ASP A 266 -29.18 10.70 -28.11
N LYS A 267 -29.35 11.07 -26.84
CA LYS A 267 -28.23 11.19 -25.86
C LYS A 267 -27.95 9.90 -25.12
N ARG A 268 -28.74 8.86 -25.33
CA ARG A 268 -28.57 7.55 -24.74
C ARG A 268 -27.47 6.76 -25.47
N LEU A 269 -26.50 6.25 -24.73
CA LEU A 269 -25.39 5.47 -25.25
C LEU A 269 -25.68 3.97 -25.23
N LEU A 270 -26.29 3.48 -24.16
CA LEU A 270 -26.60 2.06 -23.99
C LEU A 270 -27.74 1.82 -22.98
N VAL A 271 -28.32 0.64 -23.09
CA VAL A 271 -29.34 0.11 -22.17
C VAL A 271 -28.90 -1.26 -21.68
N SER A 272 -29.10 -1.56 -20.41
CA SER A 272 -28.85 -2.88 -19.83
C SER A 272 -29.78 -3.12 -18.65
N LYS A 273 -30.78 -3.99 -18.83
CA LYS A 273 -31.84 -4.24 -17.85
C LYS A 273 -32.56 -2.93 -17.50
N ASN A 274 -32.64 -2.59 -16.21
CA ASN A 274 -33.20 -1.35 -15.69
C ASN A 274 -32.26 -0.13 -15.78
N TYR A 275 -31.03 -0.31 -16.28
CA TYR A 275 -30.05 0.77 -16.36
C TYR A 275 -29.94 1.35 -17.77
N GLU A 276 -29.82 2.67 -17.84
CA GLU A 276 -29.50 3.40 -19.05
C GLU A 276 -28.28 4.33 -18.80
N VAL A 277 -27.41 4.44 -19.79
CA VAL A 277 -26.29 5.38 -19.74
C VAL A 277 -26.48 6.47 -20.75
N PHE A 278 -26.37 7.70 -20.32
CA PHE A 278 -26.54 8.90 -21.13
C PHE A 278 -25.27 9.74 -21.15
N LEU A 279 -25.13 10.55 -22.21
CA LEU A 279 -24.11 11.59 -22.34
C LEU A 279 -24.77 12.89 -22.77
N ALA A 280 -24.80 13.89 -21.91
CA ALA A 280 -25.43 15.16 -22.20
C ALA A 280 -24.69 16.35 -21.57
N LYS A 281 -24.88 17.54 -22.16
CA LYS A 281 -24.43 18.83 -21.62
C LYS A 281 -25.46 19.41 -20.66
N ARG A 282 -25.02 20.39 -19.85
CA ARG A 282 -25.82 21.10 -18.85
C ARG A 282 -27.15 21.61 -19.38
N GLU A 283 -27.18 22.15 -20.59
CA GLU A 283 -28.38 22.77 -21.17
C GLU A 283 -29.52 21.77 -21.35
N ILE A 284 -29.22 20.49 -21.49
CA ILE A 284 -30.20 19.40 -21.66
C ILE A 284 -30.62 18.80 -20.32
N ILE A 285 -29.75 18.85 -19.30
CA ILE A 285 -29.92 18.14 -18.04
C ILE A 285 -29.68 19.05 -16.81
N PRO A 286 -30.24 20.25 -16.72
CA PRO A 286 -29.92 21.18 -15.62
C PRO A 286 -30.26 20.61 -14.23
N ASN A 287 -31.39 19.89 -14.08
CA ASN A 287 -31.80 19.28 -12.82
C ASN A 287 -30.97 18.03 -12.48
N ILE A 288 -30.73 17.18 -13.45
CA ILE A 288 -29.83 16.02 -13.30
C ILE A 288 -28.41 16.49 -12.91
N LEU A 289 -27.91 17.56 -13.50
CA LEU A 289 -26.60 18.10 -13.17
C LEU A 289 -26.53 18.64 -11.73
N ASN A 290 -27.57 19.31 -11.25
CA ASN A 290 -27.66 19.74 -9.85
C ASN A 290 -27.62 18.54 -8.91
N GLU A 291 -28.34 17.47 -9.23
CA GLU A 291 -28.31 16.23 -8.46
C GLU A 291 -26.95 15.52 -8.54
N ILE A 292 -26.30 15.49 -9.71
CA ILE A 292 -24.93 15.01 -9.86
C ILE A 292 -23.99 15.78 -8.93
N GLY A 293 -24.09 17.12 -8.89
CA GLY A 293 -23.27 17.97 -8.02
C GLY A 293 -23.51 17.67 -6.53
N ARG A 294 -24.75 17.44 -6.13
CA ARG A 294 -25.12 17.04 -4.77
C ARG A 294 -24.53 15.67 -4.40
N LEU A 295 -24.74 14.66 -5.25
CA LEU A 295 -24.26 13.30 -5.03
C LEU A 295 -22.73 13.20 -5.04
N ARG A 296 -22.06 13.98 -5.88
CA ARG A 296 -20.60 14.13 -5.90
C ARG A 296 -20.08 14.65 -4.56
N GLU A 297 -20.67 15.73 -4.05
CA GLU A 297 -20.24 16.32 -2.77
C GLU A 297 -20.42 15.32 -1.63
N ILE A 298 -21.56 14.59 -1.56
CA ILE A 298 -21.77 13.54 -0.55
C ILE A 298 -20.69 12.47 -0.64
N THR A 299 -20.51 11.92 -1.84
CA THR A 299 -19.58 10.80 -2.05
C THR A 299 -18.11 11.19 -1.78
N PHE A 300 -17.71 12.38 -2.21
CA PHE A 300 -16.33 12.86 -2.02
C PHE A 300 -16.05 13.28 -0.59
N ARG A 301 -17.04 13.82 0.16
CA ARG A 301 -16.86 14.06 1.62
C ARG A 301 -16.58 12.77 2.39
N GLU A 302 -17.24 11.66 2.07
CA GLU A 302 -17.01 10.37 2.73
C GLU A 302 -15.55 9.89 2.64
N VAL A 303 -14.86 10.25 1.56
CA VAL A 303 -13.44 9.90 1.33
C VAL A 303 -12.45 11.02 1.66
N GLY A 304 -12.97 12.20 2.09
CA GLY A 304 -12.15 13.35 2.47
C GLY A 304 -11.67 14.19 1.29
N GLU A 305 -12.36 14.13 0.15
CA GLU A 305 -12.07 14.87 -1.09
C GLU A 305 -13.20 15.87 -1.46
N GLY A 306 -14.22 16.02 -0.61
CA GLY A 306 -15.32 16.98 -0.81
C GLY A 306 -14.85 18.44 -0.82
N THR A 307 -15.60 19.29 -1.52
CA THR A 307 -15.35 20.73 -1.62
C THR A 307 -15.76 21.50 -0.36
N ASN A 308 -16.55 20.88 0.52
CA ASN A 308 -17.23 21.48 1.66
C ASN A 308 -18.30 22.53 1.27
N ASN A 309 -18.74 22.58 0.02
CA ASN A 309 -19.87 23.36 -0.44
C ASN A 309 -21.17 22.54 -0.38
N SER A 310 -22.32 23.17 -0.65
CA SER A 310 -23.61 22.46 -0.72
C SER A 310 -23.68 21.46 -1.87
N THR A 311 -22.93 21.73 -2.97
CA THR A 311 -22.77 20.89 -4.16
C THR A 311 -21.33 20.97 -4.66
N ASP A 312 -20.85 19.92 -5.35
CA ASP A 312 -19.57 19.93 -6.06
C ASP A 312 -19.82 20.22 -7.54
N LEU A 313 -20.08 21.50 -7.85
CA LEU A 313 -20.14 22.03 -9.22
C LEU A 313 -19.11 23.14 -9.38
N ASP A 314 -18.48 23.20 -10.53
CA ASP A 314 -17.49 24.21 -10.89
C ASP A 314 -17.72 24.72 -12.34
N GLN A 315 -16.92 25.70 -12.78
CA GLN A 315 -17.02 26.30 -14.12
C GLN A 315 -16.89 25.29 -15.27
N PHE A 316 -16.21 24.18 -15.06
CA PHE A 316 -16.03 23.15 -16.08
C PHE A 316 -17.34 22.36 -16.30
N ASP A 317 -18.23 22.30 -15.32
CA ASP A 317 -19.52 21.63 -15.46
C ASP A 317 -20.46 22.35 -16.46
N ASP A 318 -20.16 23.61 -16.82
CA ASP A 318 -20.96 24.41 -17.74
C ASP A 318 -20.79 23.95 -19.21
N TYR A 319 -19.60 23.49 -19.60
CA TYR A 319 -19.32 23.13 -21.00
C TYR A 319 -18.83 21.70 -21.21
N TYR A 320 -18.52 20.96 -20.13
CA TYR A 320 -18.23 19.53 -20.22
C TYR A 320 -19.52 18.75 -20.44
N HIS A 321 -19.39 17.57 -21.01
CA HIS A 321 -20.43 16.57 -21.05
C HIS A 321 -20.48 15.79 -19.73
N HIS A 322 -21.67 15.30 -19.37
CA HIS A 322 -21.88 14.45 -18.20
C HIS A 322 -22.35 13.08 -18.67
N LEU A 323 -21.51 12.07 -18.41
CA LEU A 323 -21.84 10.66 -18.57
C LEU A 323 -22.49 10.20 -17.27
N PHE A 324 -23.76 9.81 -17.29
CA PHE A 324 -24.46 9.36 -16.09
C PHE A 324 -25.21 8.05 -16.30
N LEU A 325 -25.25 7.26 -15.24
CA LEU A 325 -25.99 6.00 -15.16
C LEU A 325 -27.30 6.23 -14.42
N TRP A 326 -28.41 6.02 -15.12
CA TRP A 326 -29.76 6.12 -14.61
C TRP A 326 -30.36 4.76 -14.30
N ASP A 327 -30.97 4.60 -13.14
CA ASP A 327 -31.75 3.42 -12.75
C ASP A 327 -33.24 3.73 -12.93
N ASN A 328 -33.87 3.10 -13.92
CA ASN A 328 -35.28 3.30 -14.25
C ASN A 328 -36.23 2.79 -13.18
N GLU A 329 -35.89 1.75 -12.43
CA GLU A 329 -36.75 1.22 -11.37
C GLU A 329 -36.74 2.13 -10.14
N ALA A 330 -35.57 2.67 -9.80
CA ALA A 330 -35.41 3.53 -8.64
C ALA A 330 -35.64 5.03 -8.96
N ASN A 331 -35.74 5.40 -10.24
CA ASN A 331 -35.81 6.78 -10.74
C ASN A 331 -34.72 7.66 -10.12
N LYS A 332 -33.46 7.24 -10.26
CA LYS A 332 -32.30 7.96 -9.68
C LYS A 332 -30.98 7.70 -10.41
N ILE A 333 -30.03 8.57 -10.15
CA ILE A 333 -28.67 8.48 -10.65
C ILE A 333 -27.88 7.48 -9.79
N ALA A 334 -27.29 6.45 -10.41
CA ALA A 334 -26.43 5.48 -9.72
C ALA A 334 -24.98 5.90 -9.68
N GLY A 335 -24.53 6.71 -10.64
CA GLY A 335 -23.16 7.23 -10.72
C GLY A 335 -22.95 8.05 -11.98
N ALA A 336 -21.83 8.77 -12.06
CA ALA A 336 -21.51 9.61 -13.20
C ALA A 336 -20.01 9.85 -13.36
N TYR A 337 -19.63 10.35 -14.56
CA TYR A 337 -18.35 10.90 -14.92
C TYR A 337 -18.54 12.27 -15.58
N ARG A 338 -17.61 13.18 -15.37
CA ARG A 338 -17.47 14.39 -16.18
C ARG A 338 -16.55 14.11 -17.34
N MET A 339 -16.95 14.46 -18.57
CA MET A 339 -16.30 14.11 -19.83
C MET A 339 -16.04 15.37 -20.64
N GLY A 340 -14.78 15.79 -20.74
CA GLY A 340 -14.38 16.95 -21.54
C GLY A 340 -13.95 16.52 -22.93
N MET A 341 -14.67 16.96 -23.97
CA MET A 341 -14.31 16.69 -25.38
C MET A 341 -13.23 17.68 -25.80
N GLY A 342 -11.99 17.18 -25.94
CA GLY A 342 -10.81 18.03 -26.13
C GLY A 342 -10.88 18.94 -27.34
N HIS A 343 -11.52 18.51 -28.45
CA HIS A 343 -11.66 19.37 -29.63
C HIS A 343 -12.60 20.55 -29.38
N GLU A 344 -13.73 20.34 -28.66
CA GLU A 344 -14.67 21.39 -28.27
C GLU A 344 -13.98 22.38 -27.30
N ILE A 345 -13.38 21.84 -26.23
CA ILE A 345 -12.69 22.63 -25.21
C ILE A 345 -11.57 23.48 -25.83
N TYR A 346 -10.73 22.87 -26.64
CA TYR A 346 -9.60 23.56 -27.23
C TYR A 346 -10.01 24.66 -28.22
N ALA A 347 -11.09 24.43 -28.96
CA ALA A 347 -11.62 25.40 -29.91
C ALA A 347 -12.22 26.64 -29.22
N GLU A 348 -12.91 26.48 -28.08
CA GLU A 348 -13.61 27.56 -27.41
C GLU A 348 -12.77 28.24 -26.32
N HIS A 349 -11.95 27.45 -25.57
CA HIS A 349 -11.23 27.90 -24.39
C HIS A 349 -9.70 27.72 -24.44
N GLY A 350 -9.18 27.12 -25.52
CA GLY A 350 -7.75 26.78 -25.62
C GLY A 350 -7.34 25.73 -24.60
N ILE A 351 -6.04 25.72 -24.25
CA ILE A 351 -5.49 24.78 -23.28
C ILE A 351 -5.99 25.05 -21.85
N ASP A 352 -6.33 26.28 -21.52
CA ASP A 352 -6.81 26.68 -20.21
C ASP A 352 -8.23 26.19 -19.89
N GLY A 353 -8.95 25.72 -20.89
CA GLY A 353 -10.27 25.09 -20.73
C GLY A 353 -10.23 23.68 -20.15
N PHE A 354 -9.07 23.06 -20.03
CA PHE A 354 -8.95 21.73 -19.43
C PHE A 354 -8.81 21.82 -17.90
N TYR A 355 -9.58 20.99 -17.17
CA TYR A 355 -9.48 20.92 -15.70
C TYR A 355 -8.08 20.52 -15.24
N LEU A 356 -7.40 19.64 -15.99
CA LEU A 356 -6.04 19.23 -15.65
C LEU A 356 -5.05 20.41 -15.69
N GLN A 357 -5.35 21.48 -16.41
CA GLN A 357 -4.53 22.70 -16.41
C GLN A 357 -4.52 23.40 -15.04
N ASP A 358 -5.53 23.19 -14.21
CA ASP A 358 -5.50 23.67 -12.81
C ASP A 358 -4.43 22.97 -11.96
N LEU A 359 -4.08 21.72 -12.31
CA LEU A 359 -3.16 20.87 -11.56
C LEU A 359 -1.75 20.83 -12.17
N PHE A 360 -1.68 20.92 -13.49
CA PHE A 360 -0.45 20.80 -14.29
C PHE A 360 -0.32 21.96 -15.26
N ARG A 361 0.87 22.17 -15.77
CA ARG A 361 1.14 23.01 -16.95
C ARG A 361 1.55 22.08 -18.09
N PHE A 362 0.95 22.24 -19.23
CA PHE A 362 1.24 21.51 -20.46
C PHE A 362 2.03 22.40 -21.41
N GLU A 363 3.13 21.88 -21.95
CA GLU A 363 3.90 22.57 -22.99
C GLU A 363 3.17 22.50 -24.34
N PRO A 364 3.43 23.45 -25.25
CA PRO A 364 2.73 23.55 -26.56
C PRO A 364 2.77 22.26 -27.39
N GLU A 365 3.80 21.43 -27.22
CA GLU A 365 3.99 20.15 -27.90
C GLU A 365 2.83 19.17 -27.63
N LEU A 366 2.18 19.28 -26.47
CA LEU A 366 1.03 18.44 -26.12
C LEU A 366 -0.33 19.02 -26.53
N HIS A 367 -0.41 20.27 -26.97
CA HIS A 367 -1.70 20.90 -27.27
C HIS A 367 -2.51 20.12 -28.31
N LYS A 368 -1.84 19.56 -29.33
CA LYS A 368 -2.50 18.71 -30.33
C LYS A 368 -3.03 17.40 -29.70
N MET A 369 -2.27 16.77 -28.80
CA MET A 369 -2.72 15.60 -28.07
C MET A 369 -3.91 15.95 -27.17
N MET A 370 -3.86 17.06 -26.45
CA MET A 370 -4.95 17.54 -25.60
C MET A 370 -6.23 17.78 -26.40
N SER A 371 -6.16 18.44 -27.58
CA SER A 371 -7.33 18.63 -28.43
C SER A 371 -7.90 17.33 -29.01
N GLN A 372 -7.12 16.25 -29.04
CA GLN A 372 -7.55 14.92 -29.47
C GLN A 372 -7.85 13.98 -28.28
N SER A 373 -7.99 14.52 -27.08
CA SER A 373 -8.25 13.75 -25.86
C SER A 373 -9.68 13.90 -25.38
N ILE A 374 -10.18 12.88 -24.69
CA ILE A 374 -11.34 13.02 -23.81
C ILE A 374 -10.80 13.11 -22.39
N GLU A 375 -11.03 14.23 -21.71
CA GLU A 375 -10.66 14.42 -20.32
C GLU A 375 -11.75 13.85 -19.41
N MET A 376 -11.39 12.90 -18.57
CA MET A 376 -12.29 12.23 -17.61
C MET A 376 -12.01 12.68 -16.18
N GLY A 377 -13.06 13.03 -15.46
CA GLY A 377 -12.93 13.44 -14.08
C GLY A 377 -14.23 13.28 -13.28
N ARG A 378 -14.16 13.64 -12.01
CA ARG A 378 -15.31 13.63 -11.11
C ARG A 378 -16.12 12.32 -11.13
N ALA A 379 -15.40 11.19 -11.19
CA ALA A 379 -16.01 9.85 -11.19
C ALA A 379 -16.61 9.51 -9.83
N PHE A 380 -17.85 9.10 -9.78
CA PHE A 380 -18.45 8.59 -8.56
C PHE A 380 -19.53 7.53 -8.83
N ILE A 381 -19.76 6.69 -7.84
CA ILE A 381 -20.92 5.80 -7.70
C ILE A 381 -21.46 6.02 -6.30
N ILE A 382 -22.75 6.23 -6.17
CA ILE A 382 -23.38 6.42 -4.87
C ILE A 382 -23.30 5.14 -4.03
N LYS A 383 -23.27 5.29 -2.72
CA LYS A 383 -23.00 4.21 -1.74
C LYS A 383 -23.82 2.94 -1.94
N GLU A 384 -25.10 3.07 -2.26
CA GLU A 384 -26.01 1.94 -2.48
C GLU A 384 -25.64 1.05 -3.68
N TYR A 385 -24.85 1.57 -4.61
CA TYR A 385 -24.44 0.89 -5.83
C TYR A 385 -22.95 0.49 -5.85
N GLN A 386 -22.13 0.94 -4.88
CA GLN A 386 -20.68 0.67 -4.84
C GLN A 386 -20.34 -0.83 -4.69
N GLN A 387 -21.22 -1.59 -4.03
CA GLN A 387 -21.02 -3.04 -3.84
C GLN A 387 -21.58 -3.88 -5.02
N LYS A 388 -22.22 -3.23 -6.00
CA LYS A 388 -22.80 -3.90 -7.17
C LYS A 388 -21.81 -3.81 -8.35
N PRO A 389 -21.46 -4.92 -9.03
CA PRO A 389 -20.48 -4.88 -10.12
C PRO A 389 -20.97 -4.15 -11.37
N MET A 390 -22.27 -4.21 -11.67
CA MET A 390 -22.86 -3.69 -12.91
C MET A 390 -22.73 -2.17 -13.08
N PRO A 391 -22.98 -1.30 -12.08
CA PRO A 391 -22.91 0.14 -12.27
C PRO A 391 -21.56 0.64 -12.77
N LEU A 392 -20.46 0.23 -12.16
CA LEU A 392 -19.13 0.60 -12.61
C LEU A 392 -18.85 0.08 -14.03
N PHE A 393 -19.19 -1.17 -14.30
CA PHE A 393 -19.00 -1.78 -15.62
C PHE A 393 -19.78 -1.03 -16.71
N LEU A 394 -21.02 -0.61 -16.42
CA LEU A 394 -21.86 0.13 -17.39
C LEU A 394 -21.32 1.53 -17.66
N LEU A 395 -20.81 2.23 -16.64
CA LEU A 395 -20.15 3.51 -16.83
C LEU A 395 -18.90 3.37 -17.71
N TRP A 396 -18.06 2.35 -17.47
CA TRP A 396 -16.90 2.06 -18.33
C TRP A 396 -17.30 1.71 -19.77
N LYS A 397 -18.37 0.93 -19.92
CA LYS A 397 -18.94 0.65 -21.25
C LYS A 397 -19.45 1.93 -21.92
N GLY A 398 -20.06 2.83 -21.14
CA GLY A 398 -20.44 4.17 -21.61
C GLY A 398 -19.25 4.99 -22.12
N ILE A 399 -18.12 4.97 -21.42
CA ILE A 399 -16.88 5.64 -21.87
C ILE A 399 -16.42 5.07 -23.23
N VAL A 400 -16.45 3.75 -23.41
CA VAL A 400 -16.14 3.13 -24.72
C VAL A 400 -17.12 3.60 -25.80
N HIS A 401 -18.41 3.71 -25.50
CA HIS A 401 -19.39 4.26 -26.44
C HIS A 401 -19.11 5.74 -26.78
N CYS A 402 -18.61 6.53 -25.81
CA CYS A 402 -18.16 7.90 -26.09
C CYS A 402 -17.00 7.92 -27.10
N THR A 403 -15.98 7.07 -26.94
CA THR A 403 -14.87 7.01 -27.90
C THR A 403 -15.31 6.58 -29.30
N LEU A 404 -16.31 5.72 -29.41
CA LEU A 404 -16.90 5.32 -30.70
C LEU A 404 -17.76 6.43 -31.34
N ARG A 405 -18.43 7.24 -30.50
CA ARG A 405 -19.26 8.35 -30.97
C ARG A 405 -18.45 9.58 -31.41
N PHE A 406 -17.25 9.73 -30.83
CA PHE A 406 -16.32 10.83 -31.08
C PHE A 406 -14.96 10.29 -31.52
N PRO A 407 -14.87 9.71 -32.73
CA PRO A 407 -13.67 8.98 -33.20
C PRO A 407 -12.43 9.87 -33.44
N GLU A 408 -12.61 11.19 -33.48
CA GLU A 408 -11.52 12.17 -33.53
C GLU A 408 -10.65 12.16 -32.27
N HIS A 409 -11.17 11.67 -31.13
CA HIS A 409 -10.44 11.56 -29.89
C HIS A 409 -9.70 10.22 -29.81
N LYS A 410 -8.38 10.31 -29.70
CA LYS A 410 -7.46 9.16 -29.70
C LYS A 410 -6.94 8.82 -28.30
N TYR A 411 -7.11 9.73 -27.34
CA TYR A 411 -6.55 9.61 -25.99
C TYR A 411 -7.64 9.80 -24.94
N LEU A 412 -7.50 9.05 -23.85
CA LEU A 412 -8.24 9.26 -22.61
C LEU A 412 -7.27 9.82 -21.58
N ILE A 413 -7.57 10.97 -21.02
CA ILE A 413 -6.74 11.61 -20.00
C ILE A 413 -7.55 11.88 -18.74
N GLY A 414 -6.90 11.92 -17.58
CA GLY A 414 -7.56 12.23 -16.33
C GLY A 414 -6.61 12.21 -15.15
N GLY A 415 -6.97 12.93 -14.11
CA GLY A 415 -6.25 12.92 -12.84
C GLY A 415 -6.75 11.80 -11.92
N VAL A 416 -5.84 11.05 -11.34
CA VAL A 416 -6.14 10.05 -10.31
C VAL A 416 -5.67 10.57 -8.97
N SER A 417 -6.60 10.71 -8.01
CA SER A 417 -6.26 11.14 -6.65
C SER A 417 -5.77 9.96 -5.80
N ILE A 418 -4.72 10.21 -5.02
CA ILE A 418 -4.24 9.26 -4.00
C ILE A 418 -4.75 9.74 -2.65
N SER A 419 -5.59 8.94 -2.00
CA SER A 419 -6.21 9.31 -0.73
C SER A 419 -5.20 9.77 0.33
N ASN A 420 -5.56 10.82 1.08
CA ASN A 420 -4.77 11.31 2.22
C ASN A 420 -4.73 10.32 3.41
N LYS A 421 -5.52 9.24 3.36
CA LYS A 421 -5.45 8.14 4.34
C LYS A 421 -4.15 7.33 4.21
N PHE A 422 -3.50 7.32 3.04
CA PHE A 422 -2.19 6.69 2.86
C PHE A 422 -1.08 7.53 3.47
N SER A 423 -0.06 6.86 4.00
CA SER A 423 1.15 7.51 4.48
C SER A 423 1.93 8.15 3.33
N ASN A 424 2.81 9.11 3.64
CA ASN A 424 3.68 9.69 2.61
C ASN A 424 4.64 8.65 2.02
N PHE A 425 5.04 7.66 2.80
CA PHE A 425 5.86 6.55 2.34
C PHE A 425 5.08 5.70 1.32
N SER A 426 3.85 5.28 1.66
CA SER A 426 3.00 4.51 0.74
C SER A 426 2.70 5.26 -0.56
N LYS A 427 2.43 6.58 -0.47
CA LYS A 427 2.25 7.43 -1.66
C LYS A 427 3.53 7.48 -2.50
N SER A 428 4.69 7.61 -1.87
CA SER A 428 5.97 7.62 -2.56
C SER A 428 6.24 6.29 -3.29
N LEU A 429 5.95 5.15 -2.64
CA LEU A 429 6.06 3.83 -3.27
C LEU A 429 5.13 3.68 -4.48
N MET A 430 3.86 4.10 -4.34
CA MET A 430 2.90 4.07 -5.46
C MET A 430 3.40 4.89 -6.65
N ILE A 431 3.89 6.11 -6.40
CA ILE A 431 4.39 6.99 -7.46
C ILE A 431 5.64 6.39 -8.12
N GLU A 432 6.56 5.82 -7.33
CA GLU A 432 7.77 5.20 -7.87
C GLU A 432 7.43 3.95 -8.69
N PHE A 433 6.51 3.11 -8.20
CA PHE A 433 6.00 1.97 -8.95
C PHE A 433 5.38 2.39 -10.30
N MET A 434 4.54 3.43 -10.31
CA MET A 434 3.95 3.94 -11.54
C MET A 434 5.00 4.49 -12.50
N LYS A 435 6.01 5.21 -11.97
CA LYS A 435 7.13 5.71 -12.78
C LYS A 435 7.97 4.58 -13.37
N SER A 436 8.23 3.53 -12.60
CA SER A 436 9.07 2.42 -13.05
C SER A 436 8.40 1.53 -14.10
N ASN A 437 7.05 1.44 -14.09
CA ASN A 437 6.33 0.47 -14.92
C ASN A 437 5.47 1.10 -16.04
N TYR A 438 5.00 2.35 -15.84
CA TYR A 438 3.99 2.97 -16.72
C TYR A 438 4.36 4.39 -17.16
N TYR A 439 5.59 4.81 -16.89
CA TYR A 439 6.05 6.14 -17.24
C TYR A 439 6.37 6.23 -18.72
N ASP A 440 5.69 7.15 -19.42
CA ASP A 440 6.01 7.51 -20.79
C ASP A 440 6.87 8.77 -20.80
N PRO A 441 8.20 8.67 -21.04
CA PRO A 441 9.09 9.82 -21.03
C PRO A 441 8.81 10.80 -22.16
N TYR A 442 8.22 10.35 -23.30
CA TYR A 442 7.91 11.22 -24.44
C TYR A 442 6.77 12.20 -24.14
N VAL A 443 5.80 11.76 -23.33
CA VAL A 443 4.68 12.61 -22.91
C VAL A 443 5.04 13.38 -21.63
N ALA A 444 5.63 12.69 -20.67
CA ALA A 444 5.85 13.22 -19.33
C ALA A 444 6.80 14.43 -19.27
N GLN A 445 7.77 14.55 -20.20
CA GLN A 445 8.68 15.69 -20.26
C GLN A 445 7.97 17.03 -20.51
N TYR A 446 6.77 17.00 -21.08
CA TYR A 446 5.96 18.18 -21.40
C TYR A 446 4.83 18.44 -20.40
N VAL A 447 4.79 17.68 -19.29
CA VAL A 447 3.76 17.80 -18.24
C VAL A 447 4.42 18.20 -16.92
N HIS A 448 4.13 19.40 -16.45
CA HIS A 448 4.74 19.94 -15.23
C HIS A 448 3.70 20.14 -14.13
N PRO A 449 3.81 19.46 -12.98
CA PRO A 449 2.88 19.67 -11.88
C PRO A 449 3.03 21.09 -11.31
N LYS A 450 1.94 21.82 -11.12
CA LYS A 450 1.96 23.13 -10.43
C LYS A 450 2.37 23.00 -8.96
N LYS A 451 2.13 21.83 -8.34
CA LYS A 451 2.53 21.50 -6.99
C LYS A 451 3.16 20.11 -6.97
N GLU A 452 4.47 20.06 -6.99
CA GLU A 452 5.21 18.80 -7.01
C GLU A 452 5.05 18.04 -5.70
N PHE A 453 4.74 16.74 -5.79
CA PHE A 453 4.85 15.82 -4.67
C PHE A 453 6.30 15.34 -4.55
N LYS A 454 6.96 15.73 -3.45
CA LYS A 454 8.34 15.29 -3.20
C LYS A 454 8.35 13.84 -2.72
N VAL A 455 8.76 12.94 -3.60
CA VAL A 455 9.01 11.54 -3.25
C VAL A 455 10.14 11.50 -2.22
N LYS A 456 9.87 10.89 -1.07
CA LYS A 456 10.84 10.73 0.04
C LYS A 456 11.21 9.26 0.20
N LEU A 457 11.62 8.64 -0.87
CA LEU A 457 12.24 7.31 -0.86
C LEU A 457 13.74 7.48 -0.92
N LYS A 458 14.45 6.67 -0.12
CA LYS A 458 15.91 6.54 -0.21
C LYS A 458 16.25 5.33 -1.08
N ASP A 459 17.49 5.21 -1.50
CA ASP A 459 17.90 4.13 -2.40
C ASP A 459 17.57 2.73 -1.87
N ALA A 460 17.69 2.52 -0.54
CA ALA A 460 17.25 1.27 0.10
C ALA A 460 15.73 1.03 0.05
N ASP A 461 14.91 2.06 -0.17
CA ASP A 461 13.45 1.94 -0.29
C ASP A 461 13.04 1.74 -1.75
N LYS A 462 13.87 2.16 -2.71
CA LYS A 462 13.64 1.94 -4.16
C LYS A 462 13.75 0.46 -4.51
N ASP A 463 14.56 -0.30 -3.76
CA ASP A 463 14.61 -1.76 -3.86
C ASP A 463 13.28 -2.43 -3.46
N LEU A 464 12.31 -1.65 -2.94
CA LEU A 464 10.96 -2.10 -2.58
C LEU A 464 9.95 -1.96 -3.73
N VAL A 465 10.32 -1.37 -4.84
CA VAL A 465 9.51 -1.16 -6.03
C VAL A 465 10.02 -1.99 -7.19
#